data_f1fdfd34d1cdaa1571f26fa163cd80ac
#
_entry.id   f1fdfd34d1cdaa1571f26fa163cd80ac
#
_cell.length_a   1.000
_cell.length_b   1.000
_cell.length_c   1.000
_cell.angle_alpha   90.00
_cell.angle_beta   90.00
_cell.angle_gamma   90.00
#
_symmetry.space_group_name_H-M   'P 1'
#
loop_
_entity.id
_entity.type
_entity.pdbx_description
1 polymer ?
#
loop_
_entity_poly.entity_id
_entity_poly.type
_entity_poly.pdbx_seq_one_letter_code
_entity_poly.pdbx_strand_id
1 'polypeptide(L)'
;TSSNGLISKLLQSASVNMKEELEKLINRQQIVVNFDEQIIFGQLEQDESAVWSLLVASGYLKVEEIEYRGLTLEPWYSLSITNLETVSMFSNMFKSWFAAASANYNEFIKALLNGDVKAMNLYMNDIALATFSNFDAGKHVSERSQPERFYHGFVLGLLVEVRDLYEVRSNRESGYGRYDVILIPRNLDRDAMILEFKVKETEEKTLQETVQKALAQIEIKKYDAELKERGIPKERIRHYGFAFEGKKVLIG
;
A
#
# COMPACT_ATOMS: atom_id res chain seq x y z
N THR A 1 6.08 -22.39 -6.45
CA THR A 1 5.55 -23.43 -5.54
C THR A 1 4.12 -23.08 -5.16
N SER A 2 3.27 -24.09 -4.88
CA SER A 2 1.83 -23.90 -4.59
C SER A 2 1.57 -23.04 -3.34
N SER A 3 2.46 -23.06 -2.35
CA SER A 3 2.35 -22.26 -1.12
C SER A 3 2.47 -20.75 -1.37
N ASN A 4 3.38 -20.30 -2.22
CA ASN A 4 3.54 -18.87 -2.52
C ASN A 4 2.31 -18.30 -3.25
N GLY A 5 1.65 -19.10 -4.09
CA GLY A 5 0.41 -18.69 -4.77
C GLY A 5 -0.77 -18.50 -3.80
N LEU A 6 -0.88 -19.39 -2.79
CA LEU A 6 -1.89 -19.26 -1.74
C LEU A 6 -1.66 -18.00 -0.90
N ILE A 7 -0.43 -17.81 -0.41
CA ILE A 7 -0.06 -16.64 0.39
C ILE A 7 -0.32 -15.34 -0.42
N SER A 8 0.07 -15.31 -1.70
CA SER A 8 -0.16 -14.15 -2.56
C SER A 8 -1.65 -13.77 -2.62
N LYS A 9 -2.54 -14.74 -2.81
CA LYS A 9 -3.98 -14.51 -2.85
C LYS A 9 -4.53 -14.03 -1.51
N LEU A 10 -4.12 -14.65 -0.41
CA LEU A 10 -4.54 -14.26 0.94
C LEU A 10 -4.14 -12.81 1.24
N LEU A 11 -2.88 -12.44 0.97
CA LEU A 11 -2.39 -11.08 1.20
C LEU A 11 -3.02 -10.06 0.23
N GLN A 12 -3.32 -10.45 -1.00
CA GLN A 12 -3.98 -9.56 -1.97
C GLN A 12 -5.40 -9.19 -1.54
N SER A 13 -6.17 -10.18 -1.03
CA SER A 13 -7.54 -9.99 -0.53
C SER A 13 -7.61 -9.51 0.93
N ALA A 14 -6.46 -9.42 1.63
CA ALA A 14 -6.39 -9.03 3.02
C ALA A 14 -6.93 -7.62 3.29
N SER A 15 -7.28 -7.36 4.55
CA SER A 15 -7.74 -6.05 5.01
C SER A 15 -6.69 -4.96 4.81
N VAL A 16 -7.15 -3.73 4.93
CA VAL A 16 -6.28 -2.55 4.95
C VAL A 16 -5.23 -2.66 6.06
N ASN A 17 -5.66 -3.02 7.27
CA ASN A 17 -4.76 -3.15 8.42
C ASN A 17 -3.62 -4.14 8.15
N MET A 18 -3.93 -5.31 7.58
CA MET A 18 -2.90 -6.28 7.26
C MET A 18 -1.93 -5.77 6.18
N LYS A 19 -2.42 -5.09 5.14
CA LYS A 19 -1.56 -4.48 4.11
C LYS A 19 -0.65 -3.40 4.68
N GLU A 20 -1.14 -2.66 5.64
CA GLU A 20 -0.34 -1.69 6.38
C GLU A 20 0.77 -2.34 7.20
N GLU A 21 0.49 -3.45 7.89
CA GLU A 21 1.53 -4.19 8.59
C GLU A 21 2.56 -4.77 7.61
N LEU A 22 2.12 -5.26 6.43
CA LEU A 22 3.03 -5.70 5.37
C LEU A 22 3.95 -4.57 4.87
N GLU A 23 3.43 -3.36 4.77
CA GLU A 23 4.22 -2.19 4.38
C GLU A 23 5.34 -1.91 5.41
N LYS A 24 5.03 -1.97 6.71
CA LYS A 24 6.05 -1.85 7.76
C LYS A 24 7.12 -2.94 7.63
N LEU A 25 6.71 -4.18 7.42
CA LEU A 25 7.63 -5.31 7.25
C LEU A 25 8.57 -5.13 6.04
N ILE A 26 8.04 -4.69 4.89
CA ILE A 26 8.86 -4.43 3.69
C ILE A 26 9.85 -3.27 3.93
N ASN A 27 9.46 -2.28 4.72
CA ASN A 27 10.34 -1.20 5.18
C ASN A 27 11.30 -1.63 6.31
N ARG A 28 11.37 -2.95 6.60
CA ARG A 28 12.22 -3.55 7.64
C ARG A 28 11.91 -3.08 9.06
N GLN A 29 10.68 -2.68 9.29
CA GLN A 29 10.17 -2.40 10.62
C GLN A 29 9.59 -3.68 11.23
N GLN A 30 9.55 -3.74 12.55
CA GLN A 30 8.84 -4.78 13.28
C GLN A 30 7.36 -4.43 13.37
N ILE A 31 6.53 -5.46 13.41
CA ILE A 31 5.09 -5.36 13.68
C ILE A 31 4.75 -6.11 14.95
N VAL A 32 3.68 -5.73 15.62
CA VAL A 32 3.19 -6.42 16.82
C VAL A 32 1.77 -6.90 16.55
N VAL A 33 1.59 -8.21 16.51
CA VAL A 33 0.33 -8.86 16.17
C VAL A 33 -0.01 -9.97 17.17
N ASN A 34 -1.30 -10.26 17.30
CA ASN A 34 -1.78 -11.43 18.00
C ASN A 34 -2.24 -12.47 16.98
N PHE A 35 -1.89 -13.75 17.18
CA PHE A 35 -2.36 -14.87 16.37
C PHE A 35 -2.30 -16.17 17.17
N ASP A 36 -3.07 -17.16 16.73
CA ASP A 36 -3.01 -18.52 17.27
C ASP A 36 -1.87 -19.30 16.59
N GLU A 37 -1.02 -19.96 17.38
CA GLU A 37 0.06 -20.80 16.84
C GLU A 37 -0.48 -22.06 16.15
N GLN A 38 -1.71 -22.46 16.42
CA GLN A 38 -2.37 -23.59 15.78
C GLN A 38 -3.01 -23.17 14.45
N ILE A 39 -2.31 -23.46 13.36
CA ILE A 39 -2.83 -23.16 12.02
C ILE A 39 -3.92 -24.15 11.64
N ILE A 40 -5.15 -23.69 11.52
CA ILE A 40 -6.24 -24.44 10.91
C ILE A 40 -6.43 -23.90 9.48
N PHE A 41 -5.98 -24.67 8.47
CA PHE A 41 -6.07 -24.25 7.06
C PHE A 41 -7.48 -23.83 6.61
N GLY A 42 -8.53 -24.39 7.22
CA GLY A 42 -9.92 -24.00 6.95
C GLY A 42 -10.30 -22.61 7.47
N GLN A 43 -9.49 -21.98 8.30
CA GLN A 43 -9.73 -20.64 8.88
C GLN A 43 -9.00 -19.52 8.11
N LEU A 44 -8.05 -19.84 7.22
CA LEU A 44 -7.24 -18.85 6.50
C LEU A 44 -8.06 -17.83 5.69
N GLU A 45 -9.26 -18.22 5.23
CA GLU A 45 -10.17 -17.31 4.50
C GLU A 45 -11.11 -16.53 5.43
N GLN A 46 -11.18 -16.90 6.71
CA GLN A 46 -12.13 -16.34 7.68
C GLN A 46 -11.45 -15.49 8.74
N ASP A 47 -10.20 -15.83 9.08
CA ASP A 47 -9.42 -15.18 10.12
C ASP A 47 -8.06 -14.73 9.57
N GLU A 48 -7.88 -13.43 9.44
CA GLU A 48 -6.62 -12.84 8.97
C GLU A 48 -5.45 -13.10 9.95
N SER A 49 -5.73 -13.35 11.23
CA SER A 49 -4.68 -13.70 12.20
C SER A 49 -3.98 -15.02 11.84
N ALA A 50 -4.71 -15.97 11.24
CA ALA A 50 -4.17 -17.23 10.74
C ALA A 50 -3.13 -17.05 9.61
N VAL A 51 -3.18 -15.93 8.89
CA VAL A 51 -2.18 -15.60 7.85
C VAL A 51 -0.83 -15.32 8.49
N TRP A 52 -0.80 -14.62 9.63
CA TRP A 52 0.44 -14.38 10.38
C TRP A 52 1.06 -15.69 10.87
N SER A 53 0.24 -16.61 11.42
CA SER A 53 0.67 -17.95 11.81
C SER A 53 1.30 -18.70 10.63
N LEU A 54 0.64 -18.65 9.46
CA LEU A 54 1.15 -19.29 8.25
C LEU A 54 2.49 -18.70 7.80
N LEU A 55 2.66 -17.38 7.86
CA LEU A 55 3.90 -16.70 7.48
C LEU A 55 5.06 -17.03 8.43
N VAL A 56 4.78 -17.15 9.73
CA VAL A 56 5.76 -17.58 10.74
C VAL A 56 6.12 -19.06 10.54
N ALA A 57 5.13 -19.94 10.44
CA ALA A 57 5.35 -21.38 10.26
C ALA A 57 6.07 -21.73 8.94
N SER A 58 5.85 -20.92 7.90
CA SER A 58 6.55 -21.06 6.61
C SER A 58 7.95 -20.44 6.61
N GLY A 59 8.38 -19.83 7.72
CA GLY A 59 9.71 -19.24 7.85
C GLY A 59 9.88 -17.90 7.14
N TYR A 60 8.80 -17.26 6.69
CA TYR A 60 8.87 -15.92 6.07
C TYR A 60 9.02 -14.82 7.11
N LEU A 61 8.38 -15.00 8.26
CA LEU A 61 8.54 -14.11 9.40
C LEU A 61 9.19 -14.87 10.56
N LYS A 62 9.93 -14.15 11.39
CA LYS A 62 10.49 -14.64 12.64
C LYS A 62 9.90 -13.88 13.80
N VAL A 63 9.73 -14.58 14.92
CA VAL A 63 9.35 -13.97 16.20
C VAL A 63 10.61 -13.39 16.83
N GLU A 64 10.59 -12.10 17.12
CA GLU A 64 11.67 -11.42 17.84
C GLU A 64 11.41 -11.39 19.35
N GLU A 65 10.13 -11.20 19.73
CA GLU A 65 9.72 -11.10 21.13
C GLU A 65 8.27 -11.56 21.29
N ILE A 66 7.94 -12.08 22.46
CA ILE A 66 6.58 -12.43 22.88
C ILE A 66 6.23 -11.66 24.12
N GLU A 67 5.15 -10.89 24.08
CA GLU A 67 4.58 -10.16 25.20
C GLU A 67 3.21 -10.72 25.56
N TYR A 68 2.96 -10.97 26.83
CA TYR A 68 1.66 -11.44 27.31
C TYR A 68 0.83 -10.26 27.81
N ARG A 69 -0.36 -10.05 27.27
CA ARG A 69 -1.23 -8.91 27.57
C ARG A 69 -2.56 -9.33 28.16
N GLY A 70 -3.14 -8.43 28.94
CA GLY A 70 -4.45 -8.60 29.57
C GLY A 70 -4.47 -9.62 30.71
N LEU A 71 -5.68 -9.81 31.27
CA LEU A 71 -5.91 -10.76 32.37
C LEU A 71 -5.84 -12.21 31.91
N THR A 72 -6.09 -12.47 30.64
CA THR A 72 -6.06 -13.78 30.00
C THR A 72 -4.66 -14.18 29.53
N LEU A 73 -3.66 -13.29 29.71
CA LEU A 73 -2.28 -13.49 29.26
C LEU A 73 -2.20 -13.86 27.76
N GLU A 74 -2.90 -13.11 26.93
CA GLU A 74 -2.88 -13.34 25.48
C GLU A 74 -1.50 -13.03 24.90
N PRO A 75 -0.91 -13.94 24.10
CA PRO A 75 0.39 -13.72 23.52
C PRO A 75 0.32 -12.70 22.37
N TRP A 76 1.19 -11.71 22.40
CA TRP A 76 1.43 -10.76 21.32
C TRP A 76 2.84 -10.93 20.80
N TYR A 77 3.00 -11.06 19.51
CA TYR A 77 4.25 -11.40 18.86
C TYR A 77 4.82 -10.20 18.12
N SER A 78 6.05 -9.84 18.45
CA SER A 78 6.85 -8.91 17.63
C SER A 78 7.46 -9.70 16.49
N LEU A 79 7.07 -9.38 15.26
CA LEU A 79 7.48 -10.08 14.05
C LEU A 79 8.38 -9.21 13.17
N SER A 80 9.35 -9.84 12.51
CA SER A 80 10.16 -9.23 11.45
C SER A 80 10.35 -10.21 10.28
N ILE A 81 10.75 -9.69 9.12
CA ILE A 81 11.09 -10.54 7.95
C ILE A 81 12.38 -11.32 8.25
N THR A 82 12.38 -12.61 7.94
CA THR A 82 13.47 -13.53 8.29
C THR A 82 14.78 -13.16 7.60
N ASN A 83 14.75 -12.86 6.30
CA ASN A 83 15.95 -12.62 5.49
C ASN A 83 15.65 -11.84 4.19
N LEU A 84 16.71 -11.53 3.43
CA LEU A 84 16.59 -10.79 2.16
C LEU A 84 15.88 -11.58 1.05
N GLU A 85 15.95 -12.91 1.05
CA GLU A 85 15.22 -13.74 0.09
C GLU A 85 13.72 -13.60 0.30
N THR A 86 13.28 -13.54 1.55
CA THR A 86 11.87 -13.28 1.90
C THR A 86 11.43 -11.89 1.44
N VAL A 87 12.26 -10.85 1.60
CA VAL A 87 11.96 -9.51 1.05
C VAL A 87 11.79 -9.59 -0.47
N SER A 88 12.68 -10.30 -1.15
CA SER A 88 12.61 -10.47 -2.61
C SER A 88 11.34 -11.23 -3.03
N MET A 89 10.97 -12.27 -2.27
CA MET A 89 9.74 -13.02 -2.50
C MET A 89 8.50 -12.15 -2.37
N PHE A 90 8.37 -11.38 -1.28
CA PHE A 90 7.25 -10.43 -1.11
C PHE A 90 7.23 -9.39 -2.21
N SER A 91 8.40 -8.86 -2.60
CA SER A 91 8.52 -7.90 -3.71
C SER A 91 7.97 -8.48 -5.02
N ASN A 92 8.36 -9.70 -5.36
CA ASN A 92 7.86 -10.37 -6.56
C ASN A 92 6.36 -10.68 -6.47
N MET A 93 5.89 -11.01 -5.28
CA MET A 93 4.46 -11.25 -5.01
C MET A 93 3.64 -9.97 -5.26
N PHE A 94 4.03 -8.82 -4.71
CA PHE A 94 3.32 -7.56 -4.90
C PHE A 94 3.32 -7.11 -6.37
N LYS A 95 4.46 -7.26 -7.07
CA LYS A 95 4.52 -7.02 -8.52
C LYS A 95 3.54 -7.92 -9.28
N SER A 96 3.38 -9.17 -8.87
CA SER A 96 2.46 -10.12 -9.52
C SER A 96 0.98 -9.73 -9.40
N TRP A 97 0.60 -8.94 -8.38
CA TRP A 97 -0.78 -8.45 -8.23
C TRP A 97 -1.24 -7.58 -9.39
N PHE A 98 -0.29 -6.94 -10.07
CA PHE A 98 -0.52 -6.11 -11.25
C PHE A 98 -0.18 -6.81 -12.56
N ALA A 99 0.04 -8.14 -12.52
CA ALA A 99 0.48 -8.90 -13.70
C ALA A 99 -0.52 -8.81 -14.87
N ALA A 100 -1.83 -8.76 -14.59
CA ALA A 100 -2.88 -8.59 -15.61
C ALA A 100 -2.81 -7.24 -16.35
N ALA A 101 -2.17 -6.24 -15.74
CA ALA A 101 -1.97 -4.90 -16.29
C ALA A 101 -0.49 -4.48 -16.28
N SER A 102 0.44 -5.43 -16.35
CA SER A 102 1.87 -5.18 -16.13
C SER A 102 2.47 -4.15 -17.07
N ALA A 103 2.07 -4.15 -18.35
CA ALA A 103 2.50 -3.15 -19.31
C ALA A 103 2.06 -1.74 -18.90
N ASN A 104 0.78 -1.57 -18.57
CA ASN A 104 0.21 -0.29 -18.14
C ASN A 104 0.78 0.14 -16.79
N TYR A 105 1.06 -0.79 -15.87
CA TYR A 105 1.69 -0.50 -14.59
C TYR A 105 3.12 0.08 -14.79
N ASN A 106 3.93 -0.53 -15.65
CA ASN A 106 5.27 -0.03 -15.96
C ASN A 106 5.23 1.35 -16.64
N GLU A 107 4.30 1.55 -17.56
CA GLU A 107 4.11 2.85 -18.21
C GLU A 107 3.57 3.91 -17.24
N PHE A 108 2.71 3.53 -16.29
CA PHE A 108 2.29 4.40 -15.20
C PHE A 108 3.49 4.86 -14.35
N ILE A 109 4.37 3.95 -13.95
CA ILE A 109 5.59 4.31 -13.18
C ILE A 109 6.46 5.30 -13.98
N LYS A 110 6.66 5.08 -15.26
CA LYS A 110 7.40 6.02 -16.11
C LYS A 110 6.72 7.39 -16.19
N ALA A 111 5.39 7.42 -16.36
CA ALA A 111 4.61 8.65 -16.40
C ALA A 111 4.72 9.42 -15.06
N LEU A 112 4.62 8.73 -13.93
CA LEU A 112 4.80 9.30 -12.59
C LEU A 112 6.18 9.94 -12.44
N LEU A 113 7.24 9.21 -12.80
CA LEU A 113 8.62 9.70 -12.71
C LEU A 113 8.87 10.92 -13.62
N ASN A 114 8.20 10.97 -14.77
CA ASN A 114 8.29 12.08 -15.73
C ASN A 114 7.33 13.24 -15.44
N GLY A 115 6.34 13.06 -14.55
CA GLY A 115 5.32 14.05 -14.25
C GLY A 115 4.26 14.22 -15.34
N ASP A 116 4.07 13.19 -16.17
CA ASP A 116 3.04 13.19 -17.21
C ASP A 116 1.68 12.76 -16.62
N VAL A 117 0.94 13.73 -16.08
CA VAL A 117 -0.37 13.51 -15.45
C VAL A 117 -1.39 12.91 -16.43
N LYS A 118 -1.32 13.27 -17.72
CA LYS A 118 -2.22 12.72 -18.73
C LYS A 118 -2.00 11.22 -18.94
N ALA A 119 -0.75 10.82 -19.06
CA ALA A 119 -0.38 9.41 -19.19
C ALA A 119 -0.67 8.66 -17.88
N MET A 120 -0.40 9.27 -16.70
CA MET A 120 -0.77 8.68 -15.40
C MET A 120 -2.25 8.35 -15.33
N ASN A 121 -3.15 9.27 -15.73
CA ASN A 121 -4.59 9.05 -15.75
C ASN A 121 -4.98 7.90 -16.69
N LEU A 122 -4.42 7.84 -17.89
CA LEU A 122 -4.70 6.79 -18.85
C LEU A 122 -4.36 5.41 -18.26
N TYR A 123 -3.11 5.23 -17.86
CA TYR A 123 -2.62 3.93 -17.38
C TYR A 123 -3.21 3.52 -16.04
N MET A 124 -3.47 4.47 -15.12
CA MET A 124 -4.08 4.16 -13.83
C MET A 124 -5.51 3.64 -13.98
N ASN A 125 -6.31 4.21 -14.89
CA ASN A 125 -7.66 3.70 -15.12
C ASN A 125 -7.64 2.29 -15.73
N ASP A 126 -6.71 1.98 -16.62
CA ASP A 126 -6.54 0.63 -17.16
C ASP A 126 -6.10 -0.36 -16.07
N ILE A 127 -5.16 0.04 -15.20
CA ILE A 127 -4.72 -0.76 -14.04
C ILE A 127 -5.91 -1.01 -13.11
N ALA A 128 -6.65 0.03 -12.77
CA ALA A 128 -7.80 -0.06 -11.87
C ALA A 128 -8.86 -1.03 -12.43
N LEU A 129 -9.23 -0.90 -13.70
CA LEU A 129 -10.18 -1.80 -14.35
C LEU A 129 -9.75 -3.26 -14.35
N ALA A 130 -8.45 -3.52 -14.58
CA ALA A 130 -7.92 -4.88 -14.66
C ALA A 130 -7.72 -5.54 -13.29
N THR A 131 -7.50 -4.76 -12.22
CA THR A 131 -7.02 -5.29 -10.95
C THR A 131 -7.98 -5.12 -9.77
N PHE A 132 -8.94 -4.19 -9.82
CA PHE A 132 -9.85 -3.91 -8.70
C PHE A 132 -10.57 -5.16 -8.18
N SER A 133 -11.08 -6.00 -9.08
CA SER A 133 -11.79 -7.23 -8.70
C SER A 133 -10.91 -8.23 -7.94
N ASN A 134 -9.60 -8.18 -8.12
CA ASN A 134 -8.66 -9.05 -7.42
C ASN A 134 -8.42 -8.61 -5.96
N PHE A 135 -8.69 -7.33 -5.65
CA PHE A 135 -8.60 -6.79 -4.29
C PHE A 135 -9.97 -6.84 -3.56
N ASP A 136 -11.03 -7.20 -4.27
CA ASP A 136 -12.41 -7.22 -3.78
C ASP A 136 -12.88 -8.59 -3.27
N ALA A 137 -12.02 -9.59 -3.24
CA ALA A 137 -12.36 -10.96 -2.89
C ALA A 137 -12.76 -11.12 -1.41
N GLY A 138 -13.96 -10.67 -1.06
CA GLY A 138 -14.54 -10.83 0.29
C GLY A 138 -16.06 -10.77 0.24
N LYS A 139 -16.75 -11.62 1.04
CA LYS A 139 -18.22 -11.79 1.00
C LYS A 139 -19.05 -10.55 1.35
N HIS A 140 -18.45 -9.46 1.89
CA HIS A 140 -19.15 -8.25 2.33
C HIS A 140 -18.29 -6.98 2.22
N VAL A 141 -17.69 -6.76 1.06
CA VAL A 141 -16.90 -5.53 0.83
C VAL A 141 -17.84 -4.41 0.46
N SER A 142 -17.90 -3.34 1.26
CA SER A 142 -18.67 -2.13 0.90
C SER A 142 -18.02 -1.42 -0.29
N GLU A 143 -18.82 -0.76 -1.13
CA GLU A 143 -18.31 0.03 -2.27
C GLU A 143 -17.25 1.07 -1.88
N ARG A 144 -17.23 1.50 -0.61
CA ARG A 144 -16.24 2.45 -0.07
C ARG A 144 -14.91 1.79 0.30
N SER A 145 -14.90 0.51 0.68
CA SER A 145 -13.66 -0.18 1.09
C SER A 145 -12.88 -0.76 -0.09
N GLN A 146 -13.51 -0.87 -1.26
CA GLN A 146 -12.87 -1.38 -2.48
C GLN A 146 -11.70 -0.50 -2.95
N PRO A 147 -11.88 0.82 -3.15
CA PRO A 147 -10.78 1.69 -3.53
C PRO A 147 -9.63 1.65 -2.51
N GLU A 148 -9.97 1.61 -1.22
CA GLU A 148 -9.00 1.61 -0.13
C GLU A 148 -8.06 0.39 -0.17
N ARG A 149 -8.60 -0.81 -0.38
CA ARG A 149 -7.79 -2.02 -0.55
C ARG A 149 -6.90 -1.97 -1.79
N PHE A 150 -7.42 -1.41 -2.88
CA PHE A 150 -6.68 -1.26 -4.13
C PHE A 150 -5.47 -0.36 -3.92
N TYR A 151 -5.62 0.84 -3.40
CA TYR A 151 -4.49 1.76 -3.30
C TYR A 151 -3.48 1.33 -2.22
N HIS A 152 -3.87 0.63 -1.15
CA HIS A 152 -2.89 0.00 -0.26
C HIS A 152 -2.06 -1.06 -0.99
N GLY A 153 -2.70 -1.91 -1.81
CA GLY A 153 -1.98 -2.83 -2.69
C GLY A 153 -1.09 -2.11 -3.71
N PHE A 154 -1.60 -1.03 -4.28
CA PHE A 154 -0.86 -0.18 -5.20
C PHE A 154 0.37 0.45 -4.54
N VAL A 155 0.25 0.93 -3.31
CA VAL A 155 1.38 1.49 -2.55
C VAL A 155 2.44 0.42 -2.27
N LEU A 156 2.04 -0.80 -1.89
CA LEU A 156 2.98 -1.92 -1.74
C LEU A 156 3.72 -2.20 -3.06
N GLY A 157 3.00 -2.21 -4.17
CA GLY A 157 3.61 -2.36 -5.51
C GLY A 157 4.57 -1.22 -5.84
N LEU A 158 4.16 0.02 -5.57
CA LEU A 158 4.99 1.21 -5.78
C LEU A 158 6.27 1.16 -4.94
N LEU A 159 6.13 0.81 -3.66
CA LEU A 159 7.25 0.70 -2.71
C LEU A 159 8.33 -0.28 -3.21
N VAL A 160 7.95 -1.42 -3.77
CA VAL A 160 8.91 -2.40 -4.26
C VAL A 160 9.48 -2.04 -5.64
N GLU A 161 8.74 -1.29 -6.47
CA GLU A 161 9.17 -0.94 -7.82
C GLU A 161 10.15 0.23 -7.85
N VAL A 162 9.93 1.24 -7.02
CA VAL A 162 10.75 2.46 -7.04
C VAL A 162 11.80 2.55 -5.92
N ARG A 163 11.89 1.55 -5.04
CA ARG A 163 12.75 1.58 -3.84
C ARG A 163 14.23 1.84 -4.10
N ASP A 164 14.72 1.46 -5.27
CA ASP A 164 16.13 1.68 -5.64
C ASP A 164 16.40 3.15 -6.00
N LEU A 165 15.35 3.88 -6.38
CA LEU A 165 15.40 5.30 -6.76
C LEU A 165 14.89 6.22 -5.64
N TYR A 166 13.94 5.73 -4.83
CA TYR A 166 13.22 6.50 -3.82
C TYR A 166 13.14 5.76 -2.48
N GLU A 167 13.19 6.51 -1.40
CA GLU A 167 12.65 6.12 -0.11
C GLU A 167 11.15 6.37 -0.16
N VAL A 168 10.35 5.32 -0.03
CA VAL A 168 8.88 5.42 -0.01
C VAL A 168 8.41 5.46 1.43
N ARG A 169 7.73 6.52 1.80
CA ARG A 169 7.07 6.66 3.10
C ARG A 169 5.59 6.80 2.91
N SER A 170 4.84 6.04 3.66
CA SER A 170 3.41 6.25 3.84
C SER A 170 3.18 6.93 5.17
N ASN A 171 2.39 7.99 5.18
CA ASN A 171 2.03 8.70 6.40
C ASN A 171 0.56 8.44 6.69
N ARG A 172 0.30 7.81 7.84
CA ARG A 172 -1.05 7.44 8.26
C ARG A 172 -1.60 8.48 9.21
N GLU A 173 -2.76 8.99 8.90
CA GLU A 173 -3.67 9.42 9.94
C GLU A 173 -4.83 8.43 9.99
N SER A 174 -5.00 7.80 11.14
CA SER A 174 -6.11 6.91 11.43
C SER A 174 -7.44 7.67 11.30
N GLY A 175 -8.27 7.24 10.39
CA GLY A 175 -9.65 7.67 10.28
C GLY A 175 -10.06 8.10 8.88
N TYR A 176 -10.90 7.30 8.23
CA TYR A 176 -11.64 7.62 6.99
C TYR A 176 -10.82 7.77 5.70
N GLY A 177 -10.21 6.68 5.22
CA GLY A 177 -9.85 6.54 3.80
C GLY A 177 -8.88 7.60 3.27
N ARG A 178 -7.87 7.97 4.01
CA ARG A 178 -6.82 8.90 3.61
C ARG A 178 -5.49 8.21 3.68
N TYR A 179 -4.79 8.21 2.58
CA TYR A 179 -3.48 7.60 2.48
C TYR A 179 -2.54 8.55 1.76
N ASP A 180 -1.52 9.03 2.47
CA ASP A 180 -0.51 9.91 1.91
C ASP A 180 0.75 9.09 1.68
N VAL A 181 1.36 9.26 0.53
CA VAL A 181 2.64 8.65 0.17
C VAL A 181 3.63 9.74 -0.19
N ILE A 182 4.82 9.68 0.38
CA ILE A 182 5.92 10.54 0.03
C ILE A 182 7.02 9.69 -0.61
N LEU A 183 7.44 10.08 -1.81
CA LEU A 183 8.57 9.53 -2.52
C LEU A 183 9.75 10.49 -2.37
N ILE A 184 10.73 10.11 -1.55
CA ILE A 184 11.93 10.91 -1.30
C ILE A 184 13.04 10.38 -2.19
N PRO A 185 13.57 11.17 -3.12
CA PRO A 185 14.59 10.68 -4.04
C PRO A 185 15.90 10.35 -3.29
N ARG A 186 16.50 9.21 -3.61
CA ARG A 186 17.83 8.85 -3.08
C ARG A 186 18.95 9.66 -3.71
N ASN A 187 18.73 10.14 -4.94
CA ASN A 187 19.59 11.12 -5.61
C ASN A 187 18.81 12.43 -5.73
N LEU A 188 19.37 13.51 -5.18
CA LEU A 188 18.79 14.86 -5.16
C LEU A 188 18.60 15.48 -6.56
N ASP A 189 19.11 14.85 -7.62
CA ASP A 189 18.83 15.25 -9.01
C ASP A 189 17.42 14.86 -9.48
N ARG A 190 16.68 14.07 -8.70
CA ARG A 190 15.30 13.67 -8.98
C ARG A 190 14.31 14.50 -8.17
N ASP A 191 13.10 14.63 -8.67
CA ASP A 191 12.03 15.31 -7.97
C ASP A 191 11.44 14.43 -6.87
N ALA A 192 11.14 15.02 -5.72
CA ALA A 192 10.30 14.38 -4.70
C ALA A 192 8.84 14.43 -5.12
N MET A 193 8.04 13.49 -4.63
CA MET A 193 6.62 13.42 -4.95
C MET A 193 5.81 13.18 -3.69
N ILE A 194 4.67 13.86 -3.59
CA ILE A 194 3.67 13.66 -2.55
C ILE A 194 2.39 13.22 -3.24
N LEU A 195 1.87 12.07 -2.83
CA LEU A 195 0.65 11.49 -3.37
C LEU A 195 -0.40 11.45 -2.27
N GLU A 196 -1.54 12.09 -2.48
CA GLU A 196 -2.69 12.07 -1.59
C GLU A 196 -3.83 11.32 -2.26
N PHE A 197 -4.42 10.36 -1.56
CA PHE A 197 -5.48 9.48 -2.08
C PHE A 197 -6.81 9.77 -1.38
N LYS A 198 -7.85 10.01 -2.16
CA LYS A 198 -9.20 10.25 -1.64
C LYS A 198 -10.25 9.46 -2.40
N VAL A 199 -11.19 8.92 -1.66
CA VAL A 199 -12.45 8.41 -2.23
C VAL A 199 -13.44 9.57 -2.30
N LYS A 200 -14.12 9.71 -3.44
CA LYS A 200 -15.14 10.74 -3.66
C LYS A 200 -16.25 10.61 -2.62
N GLU A 201 -16.54 11.68 -1.93
CA GLU A 201 -17.65 11.76 -0.97
C GLU A 201 -18.98 12.02 -1.70
N THR A 202 -20.11 11.69 -1.03
CA THR A 202 -21.44 11.86 -1.63
C THR A 202 -21.82 13.30 -1.93
N GLU A 203 -21.27 14.23 -1.17
CA GLU A 203 -21.48 15.68 -1.36
C GLU A 203 -20.70 16.27 -2.52
N GLU A 204 -19.68 15.56 -2.99
CA GLU A 204 -18.85 16.00 -4.12
C GLU A 204 -19.53 15.67 -5.44
N LYS A 205 -19.61 16.65 -6.34
CA LYS A 205 -20.27 16.46 -7.64
C LYS A 205 -19.38 15.76 -8.65
N THR A 206 -18.07 15.97 -8.56
CA THR A 206 -17.10 15.49 -9.54
C THR A 206 -15.83 14.97 -8.89
N LEU A 207 -15.13 14.04 -9.57
CA LEU A 207 -13.78 13.61 -9.17
C LEU A 207 -12.77 14.77 -9.15
N GLN A 208 -13.00 15.81 -9.95
CA GLN A 208 -12.14 17.00 -9.95
C GLN A 208 -12.20 17.74 -8.61
N GLU A 209 -13.37 17.83 -7.97
CA GLU A 209 -13.51 18.41 -6.63
C GLU A 209 -12.73 17.59 -5.60
N THR A 210 -12.79 16.24 -5.69
CA THR A 210 -12.02 15.34 -4.83
C THR A 210 -10.51 15.54 -5.03
N VAL A 211 -10.04 15.67 -6.27
CA VAL A 211 -8.63 15.97 -6.58
C VAL A 211 -8.21 17.29 -5.93
N GLN A 212 -9.01 18.35 -6.07
CA GLN A 212 -8.69 19.64 -5.46
C GLN A 212 -8.62 19.57 -3.93
N LYS A 213 -9.51 18.80 -3.29
CA LYS A 213 -9.44 18.55 -1.84
C LYS A 213 -8.17 17.79 -1.46
N ALA A 214 -7.75 16.82 -2.27
CA ALA A 214 -6.52 16.07 -2.03
C ALA A 214 -5.29 17.01 -2.09
N LEU A 215 -5.19 17.81 -3.14
CA LEU A 215 -4.10 18.78 -3.29
C LEU A 215 -4.09 19.85 -2.17
N ALA A 216 -5.26 20.38 -1.79
CA ALA A 216 -5.37 21.31 -0.67
C ALA A 216 -4.90 20.68 0.66
N GLN A 217 -5.16 19.40 0.87
CA GLN A 217 -4.71 18.72 2.08
C GLN A 217 -3.18 18.56 2.14
N ILE A 218 -2.51 18.29 1.02
CA ILE A 218 -1.03 18.26 0.95
C ILE A 218 -0.46 19.61 1.45
N GLU A 219 -1.05 20.73 1.02
CA GLU A 219 -0.63 22.07 1.45
C GLU A 219 -0.85 22.31 2.94
N ILE A 220 -2.04 21.93 3.47
CA ILE A 220 -2.40 22.10 4.88
C ILE A 220 -1.45 21.35 5.80
N LYS A 221 -1.06 20.13 5.43
CA LYS A 221 -0.17 19.26 6.23
C LYS A 221 1.30 19.64 6.14
N LYS A 222 1.67 20.57 5.24
CA LYS A 222 3.04 21.11 5.09
C LYS A 222 4.11 20.05 4.89
N TYR A 223 3.82 18.96 4.16
CA TYR A 223 4.82 17.93 3.87
C TYR A 223 6.06 18.44 3.14
N ASP A 224 5.93 19.53 2.40
CA ASP A 224 7.06 20.26 1.81
C ASP A 224 8.13 20.66 2.82
N ALA A 225 7.76 20.92 4.08
CA ALA A 225 8.69 21.36 5.10
C ALA A 225 9.77 20.29 5.36
N GLU A 226 9.37 19.03 5.55
CA GLU A 226 10.31 17.93 5.73
C GLU A 226 11.22 17.74 4.51
N LEU A 227 10.66 17.83 3.30
CA LEU A 227 11.44 17.67 2.07
C LEU A 227 12.43 18.82 1.87
N LYS A 228 12.05 20.05 2.22
CA LYS A 228 12.95 21.22 2.19
C LYS A 228 14.07 21.12 3.21
N GLU A 229 13.79 20.63 4.43
CA GLU A 229 14.82 20.37 5.44
C GLU A 229 15.85 19.34 4.96
N ARG A 230 15.44 18.42 4.08
CA ARG A 230 16.33 17.46 3.42
C ARG A 230 17.09 18.04 2.21
N GLY A 231 16.93 19.33 1.93
CA GLY A 231 17.62 20.04 0.85
C GLY A 231 16.94 19.95 -0.51
N ILE A 232 15.68 19.49 -0.58
CA ILE A 232 14.92 19.44 -1.84
C ILE A 232 14.24 20.80 -2.07
N PRO A 233 14.57 21.54 -3.15
CA PRO A 233 13.96 22.82 -3.42
C PRO A 233 12.48 22.65 -3.81
N LYS A 234 11.66 23.68 -3.53
CA LYS A 234 10.21 23.63 -3.74
C LYS A 234 9.82 23.28 -5.19
N GLU A 235 10.56 23.77 -6.15
CA GLU A 235 10.35 23.57 -7.59
C GLU A 235 10.54 22.09 -8.01
N ARG A 236 11.14 21.30 -7.12
CA ARG A 236 11.42 19.87 -7.31
C ARG A 236 10.56 18.98 -6.40
N ILE A 237 9.48 19.53 -5.87
CA ILE A 237 8.48 18.79 -5.11
C ILE A 237 7.18 18.79 -5.92
N ARG A 238 6.78 17.62 -6.39
CA ARG A 238 5.53 17.43 -7.15
C ARG A 238 4.44 16.93 -6.23
N HIS A 239 3.24 17.49 -6.38
CA HIS A 239 2.04 17.09 -5.66
C HIS A 239 1.07 16.41 -6.61
N TYR A 240 0.47 15.30 -6.18
CA TYR A 240 -0.53 14.59 -6.93
C TYR A 240 -1.70 14.21 -6.03
N GLY A 241 -2.90 14.63 -6.43
CA GLY A 241 -4.16 14.20 -5.83
C GLY A 241 -4.75 13.05 -6.63
N PHE A 242 -5.00 11.91 -5.99
CA PHE A 242 -5.66 10.74 -6.56
C PHE A 242 -7.08 10.66 -6.04
N ALA A 243 -8.07 10.77 -6.91
CA ALA A 243 -9.48 10.69 -6.58
C ALA A 243 -10.08 9.39 -7.14
N PHE A 244 -10.81 8.66 -6.30
CA PHE A 244 -11.44 7.38 -6.65
C PHE A 244 -12.97 7.46 -6.54
N GLU A 245 -13.66 6.90 -7.54
CA GLU A 245 -15.10 6.63 -7.52
C GLU A 245 -15.35 5.23 -8.10
N GLY A 246 -15.53 4.23 -7.24
CA GLY A 246 -15.51 2.83 -7.67
C GLY A 246 -14.20 2.50 -8.39
N LYS A 247 -14.28 2.06 -9.65
CA LYS A 247 -13.12 1.72 -10.49
C LYS A 247 -12.56 2.89 -11.31
N LYS A 248 -13.15 4.08 -11.18
CA LYS A 248 -12.67 5.28 -11.86
C LYS A 248 -11.64 5.99 -11.01
N VAL A 249 -10.57 6.45 -11.64
CA VAL A 249 -9.50 7.22 -10.98
C VAL A 249 -9.26 8.51 -11.77
N LEU A 250 -9.14 9.62 -11.05
CA LEU A 250 -8.68 10.89 -11.60
C LEU A 250 -7.47 11.37 -10.80
N ILE A 251 -6.40 11.75 -11.51
CA ILE A 251 -5.16 12.28 -10.95
C ILE A 251 -4.97 13.71 -11.45
N GLY A 252 -4.60 14.60 -10.53
CA GLY A 252 -4.26 15.98 -10.86
C GLY A 252 -3.16 16.53 -9.98
#